data_fe769349e28f6dbc4bec54f67e2b2e25
#
_entry.id   fe769349e28f6dbc4bec54f67e2b2e25
#
_cell.length_a   1.000
_cell.length_b   1.000
_cell.length_c   1.000
_cell.angle_alpha   90.00
_cell.angle_beta   90.00
_cell.angle_gamma   90.00
#
_symmetry.space_group_name_H-M   'P 1'
#
loop_
_entity.id
_entity.type
_entity.pdbx_description
1 polymer ?
#
loop_
_entity_poly.entity_id
_entity_poly.type
_entity_poly.pdbx_seq_one_letter_code
_entity_poly.pdbx_strand_id
1 'polypeptide(L)'
;ICQEVKSVLDAIWETHGNGKWKEKVMVNDRIADSIFQQIQTRPDEYSILATMNLKGDYLSDAAAAIAGGLGMAPGANIGDSSAIFEATHGTAPKHAGLDRVNPGSLILSGVMMLEYM
;
A
#
# COMPACT_ATOMS: atom_id res chain seq x y z
N ILE A 1 -15.06 -7.05 5.55
CA ILE A 1 -14.20 -6.09 4.82
C ILE A 1 -14.61 -6.01 3.37
N CYS A 2 -14.61 -7.09 2.60
CA CYS A 2 -15.01 -7.06 1.19
C CYS A 2 -16.39 -6.49 0.94
N GLN A 3 -17.37 -6.88 1.76
CA GLN A 3 -18.73 -6.33 1.65
C GLN A 3 -18.77 -4.85 1.99
N GLU A 4 -18.02 -4.40 3.00
CA GLU A 4 -17.90 -2.99 3.37
C GLU A 4 -17.17 -2.18 2.29
N VAL A 5 -16.05 -2.68 1.78
CA VAL A 5 -15.33 -2.01 0.68
C VAL A 5 -16.22 -1.89 -0.56
N LYS A 6 -16.94 -2.94 -0.94
CA LYS A 6 -17.89 -2.89 -2.05
C LYS A 6 -19.01 -1.89 -1.79
N SER A 7 -19.59 -1.86 -0.59
CA SER A 7 -20.65 -0.90 -0.25
C SER A 7 -20.16 0.55 -0.27
N VAL A 8 -18.97 0.81 0.22
CA VAL A 8 -18.34 2.15 0.15
C VAL A 8 -18.06 2.54 -1.30
N LEU A 9 -17.46 1.65 -2.09
CA LEU A 9 -17.22 1.89 -3.51
C LEU A 9 -18.53 2.14 -4.26
N ASP A 10 -19.57 1.36 -4.03
CA ASP A 10 -20.89 1.56 -4.63
C ASP A 10 -21.50 2.92 -4.24
N ALA A 11 -21.29 3.37 -2.99
CA ALA A 11 -21.76 4.67 -2.54
C ALA A 11 -21.01 5.86 -3.17
N ILE A 12 -19.70 5.71 -3.44
CA ILE A 12 -18.89 6.80 -4.00
C ILE A 12 -18.79 6.78 -5.52
N TRP A 13 -19.20 5.69 -6.20
CA TRP A 13 -19.16 5.59 -7.66
C TRP A 13 -19.85 6.76 -8.38
N GLU A 14 -20.99 7.21 -7.84
CA GLU A 14 -21.79 8.28 -8.42
C GLU A 14 -21.24 9.66 -8.07
N THR A 15 -20.65 9.82 -6.89
CA THR A 15 -20.13 11.09 -6.38
C THR A 15 -18.70 11.39 -6.83
N HIS A 16 -17.91 10.36 -7.04
CA HIS A 16 -16.52 10.48 -7.47
C HIS A 16 -16.35 9.89 -8.89
N GLY A 17 -16.17 10.74 -9.88
CA GLY A 17 -15.89 10.31 -11.26
C GLY A 17 -17.14 10.09 -12.13
N ASN A 18 -18.33 10.56 -11.71
CA ASN A 18 -19.60 10.48 -12.49
C ASN A 18 -19.93 9.06 -12.99
N GLY A 19 -19.76 8.05 -12.15
CA GLY A 19 -20.04 6.65 -12.51
C GLY A 19 -19.08 6.00 -13.50
N LYS A 20 -18.09 6.74 -14.01
CA LYS A 20 -17.14 6.26 -15.04
C LYS A 20 -16.19 5.17 -14.55
N TRP A 21 -16.05 5.02 -13.25
CA TRP A 21 -15.13 4.04 -12.65
C TRP A 21 -15.70 2.62 -12.57
N LYS A 22 -17.02 2.50 -12.49
CA LYS A 22 -17.71 1.22 -12.27
C LYS A 22 -17.37 0.14 -13.32
N GLU A 23 -17.17 0.56 -14.56
CA GLU A 23 -16.79 -0.33 -15.66
C GLU A 23 -15.28 -0.56 -15.79
N LYS A 24 -14.46 0.28 -15.13
CA LYS A 24 -12.99 0.28 -15.26
C LYS A 24 -12.27 -0.38 -14.10
N VAL A 25 -12.89 -0.45 -12.92
CA VAL A 25 -12.29 -1.01 -11.72
C VAL A 25 -12.98 -2.32 -11.36
N MET A 26 -12.25 -3.40 -11.43
CA MET A 26 -12.72 -4.72 -11.02
C MET A 26 -12.36 -4.96 -9.56
N VAL A 27 -13.39 -5.11 -8.71
CA VAL A 27 -13.20 -5.36 -7.28
C VAL A 27 -13.47 -6.83 -6.98
N ASN A 28 -12.43 -7.54 -6.59
CA ASN A 28 -12.45 -8.95 -6.24
C ASN A 28 -12.03 -9.16 -4.79
N ASP A 29 -12.56 -10.20 -4.16
CA ASP A 29 -12.08 -10.65 -2.87
C ASP A 29 -11.16 -11.87 -3.00
N ARG A 30 -10.22 -11.97 -2.07
CA ARG A 30 -9.29 -13.09 -1.98
C ARG A 30 -9.15 -13.53 -0.53
N ILE A 31 -9.01 -14.82 -0.32
CA ILE A 31 -8.66 -15.39 0.98
C ILE A 31 -7.20 -15.04 1.28
N ALA A 32 -6.90 -14.74 2.56
CA ALA A 32 -5.61 -14.16 2.95
C ALA A 32 -4.40 -15.03 2.59
N ASP A 33 -4.47 -16.33 2.77
CA ASP A 33 -3.39 -17.26 2.40
C ASP A 33 -3.20 -17.32 0.87
N SER A 34 -4.30 -17.32 0.13
CA SER A 34 -4.29 -17.33 -1.32
C SER A 34 -3.66 -16.06 -1.90
N ILE A 35 -4.03 -14.87 -1.40
CA ILE A 35 -3.42 -13.62 -1.87
C ILE A 35 -1.93 -13.55 -1.55
N PHE A 36 -1.51 -14.08 -0.40
CA PHE A 36 -0.11 -14.11 -0.01
C PHE A 36 0.76 -14.87 -1.02
N GLN A 37 0.24 -15.95 -1.57
CA GLN A 37 0.90 -16.71 -2.64
C GLN A 37 0.78 -16.00 -4.01
N GLN A 38 -0.38 -15.42 -4.31
CA GLN A 38 -0.66 -14.85 -5.63
C GLN A 38 0.13 -13.57 -5.91
N ILE A 39 0.37 -12.72 -4.93
CA ILE A 39 1.20 -11.52 -5.12
C ILE A 39 2.66 -11.85 -5.50
N GLN A 40 3.12 -13.06 -5.17
CA GLN A 40 4.46 -13.53 -5.51
C GLN A 40 4.52 -14.16 -6.90
N THR A 41 3.47 -14.84 -7.31
CA THR A 41 3.45 -15.64 -8.55
C THR A 41 2.78 -14.93 -9.71
N ARG A 42 1.87 -13.99 -9.43
CA ARG A 42 1.06 -13.26 -10.42
C ARG A 42 0.84 -11.80 -10.02
N PRO A 43 1.91 -11.02 -9.73
CA PRO A 43 1.78 -9.64 -9.25
C PRO A 43 1.02 -8.74 -10.22
N ASP A 44 1.14 -8.98 -11.51
CA ASP A 44 0.52 -8.15 -12.57
C ASP A 44 -1.02 -8.19 -12.57
N GLU A 45 -1.63 -9.15 -11.86
CA GLU A 45 -3.09 -9.21 -11.70
C GLU A 45 -3.64 -8.20 -10.68
N TYR A 46 -2.77 -7.56 -9.91
CA TYR A 46 -3.16 -6.72 -8.77
C TYR A 46 -2.62 -5.30 -8.88
N SER A 47 -3.52 -4.32 -8.98
CA SER A 47 -3.14 -2.90 -8.96
C SER A 47 -3.18 -2.32 -7.55
N ILE A 48 -4.19 -2.70 -6.76
CA ILE A 48 -4.41 -2.21 -5.40
C ILE A 48 -4.89 -3.37 -4.52
N LEU A 49 -4.34 -3.47 -3.32
CA LEU A 49 -4.77 -4.41 -2.29
C LEU A 49 -5.32 -3.64 -1.09
N ALA A 50 -6.62 -3.82 -0.80
CA ALA A 50 -7.26 -3.29 0.39
C ALA A 50 -7.37 -4.38 1.46
N THR A 51 -6.79 -4.16 2.62
CA THR A 51 -6.73 -5.15 3.70
C THR A 51 -6.90 -4.50 5.06
N MET A 52 -7.11 -5.33 6.09
CA MET A 52 -7.00 -4.89 7.48
C MET A 52 -5.54 -4.69 7.88
N ASN A 53 -5.32 -3.82 8.89
CA ASN A 53 -4.01 -3.44 9.40
C ASN A 53 -3.03 -4.62 9.50
N LEU A 54 -3.25 -5.58 10.39
CA LEU A 54 -2.29 -6.66 10.65
C LEU A 54 -1.96 -7.52 9.40
N LYS A 55 -2.97 -7.85 8.60
CA LYS A 55 -2.74 -8.62 7.37
C LYS A 55 -2.08 -7.77 6.29
N GLY A 56 -2.37 -6.49 6.27
CA GLY A 56 -1.72 -5.51 5.41
C GLY A 56 -0.24 -5.40 5.70
N ASP A 57 0.14 -5.33 6.98
CA ASP A 57 1.54 -5.26 7.40
C ASP A 57 2.32 -6.49 6.92
N TYR A 58 1.76 -7.71 7.09
CA TYR A 58 2.44 -8.90 6.59
C TYR A 58 2.55 -8.95 5.07
N LEU A 59 1.49 -8.53 4.36
CA LEU A 59 1.49 -8.53 2.89
C LEU A 59 2.43 -7.47 2.33
N SER A 60 2.44 -6.27 2.91
CA SER A 60 3.31 -5.18 2.45
C SER A 60 4.78 -5.50 2.68
N ASP A 61 5.14 -6.09 3.81
CA ASP A 61 6.51 -6.51 4.10
C ASP A 61 6.98 -7.61 3.14
N ALA A 62 6.11 -8.59 2.86
CA ALA A 62 6.42 -9.64 1.89
C ALA A 62 6.58 -9.08 0.48
N ALA A 63 5.71 -8.17 0.06
CA ALA A 63 5.80 -7.49 -1.24
C ALA A 63 7.06 -6.61 -1.33
N ALA A 64 7.37 -5.87 -0.27
CA ALA A 64 8.59 -5.06 -0.20
C ALA A 64 9.86 -5.92 -0.29
N ALA A 65 9.87 -7.09 0.35
CA ALA A 65 11.00 -8.02 0.27
C ALA A 65 11.27 -8.49 -1.17
N ILE A 66 10.21 -8.72 -1.95
CA ILE A 66 10.31 -9.11 -3.37
C ILE A 66 10.79 -7.93 -4.22
N ALA A 67 10.30 -6.72 -3.92
CA ALA A 67 10.63 -5.50 -4.67
C ALA A 67 12.02 -4.91 -4.38
N GLY A 68 12.77 -5.47 -3.46
CA GLY A 68 14.12 -5.00 -3.13
C GLY A 68 14.36 -4.70 -1.64
N GLY A 69 13.41 -5.04 -0.79
CA GLY A 69 13.48 -4.89 0.66
C GLY A 69 12.76 -3.65 1.20
N LEU A 70 12.57 -3.63 2.51
CA LEU A 70 11.88 -2.54 3.21
C LEU A 70 12.52 -1.15 3.00
N GLY A 71 13.80 -1.10 2.69
CA GLY A 71 14.49 0.16 2.36
C GLY A 71 14.04 0.82 1.06
N MET A 72 13.16 0.16 0.28
CA MET A 72 12.61 0.68 -0.97
C MET A 72 11.11 0.99 -0.90
N ALA A 73 10.43 0.56 0.16
CA ALA A 73 8.97 0.72 0.27
C ALA A 73 8.61 2.05 0.93
N PRO A 74 7.92 2.99 0.24
CA PRO A 74 7.40 4.20 0.83
C PRO A 74 6.13 3.93 1.64
N GLY A 75 5.84 4.79 2.62
CA GLY A 75 4.65 4.72 3.45
C GLY A 75 3.93 6.06 3.56
N ALA A 76 2.61 5.99 3.68
CA ALA A 76 1.76 7.13 3.94
C ALA A 76 0.57 6.74 4.81
N ASN A 77 0.24 7.58 5.78
CA ASN A 77 -0.96 7.50 6.60
C ASN A 77 -1.83 8.71 6.25
N ILE A 78 -2.94 8.49 5.57
CA ILE A 78 -3.78 9.55 5.02
C ILE A 78 -5.11 9.58 5.78
N GLY A 79 -5.39 10.70 6.42
CA GLY A 79 -6.66 10.98 7.10
C GLY A 79 -7.46 12.08 6.40
N ASP A 80 -8.60 12.42 6.98
CA ASP A 80 -9.54 13.37 6.37
C ASP A 80 -8.98 14.81 6.28
N SER A 81 -8.11 15.22 7.20
CA SER A 81 -7.59 16.59 7.30
C SER A 81 -6.07 16.69 7.35
N SER A 82 -5.36 15.55 7.41
CA SER A 82 -3.91 15.52 7.52
C SER A 82 -3.35 14.22 6.98
N ALA A 83 -2.11 14.24 6.53
CA ALA A 83 -1.38 13.06 6.10
C ALA A 83 0.03 13.05 6.69
N ILE A 84 0.54 11.86 7.00
CA ILE A 84 1.91 11.62 7.46
C ILE A 84 2.58 10.69 6.46
N PHE A 85 3.77 11.08 6.00
CA PHE A 85 4.57 10.30 5.08
C PHE A 85 5.84 9.84 5.80
N GLU A 86 6.08 8.56 5.81
CA GLU A 86 7.17 7.96 6.59
C GLU A 86 7.78 6.75 5.86
N ALA A 87 8.99 6.39 6.24
CA ALA A 87 9.56 5.12 5.82
C ALA A 87 8.80 3.97 6.50
N THR A 88 8.58 2.87 5.80
CA THR A 88 7.89 1.69 6.34
C THR A 88 8.73 0.90 7.34
N HIS A 89 10.06 1.07 7.31
CA HIS A 89 10.98 0.41 8.24
C HIS A 89 11.16 1.21 9.54
N GLY A 90 11.60 0.52 10.61
CA GLY A 90 11.96 1.13 11.89
C GLY A 90 13.31 1.86 11.86
N THR A 91 13.76 2.32 13.03
CA THR A 91 14.96 3.16 13.22
C THR A 91 16.29 2.43 13.03
N ALA A 92 16.30 1.09 13.01
CA ALA A 92 17.48 0.24 12.82
C ALA A 92 18.72 0.68 13.64
N PRO A 93 18.64 0.77 14.97
CA PRO A 93 19.67 1.39 15.82
C PRO A 93 21.05 0.71 15.70
N LYS A 94 21.08 -0.56 15.35
CA LYS A 94 22.33 -1.30 15.12
C LYS A 94 23.15 -0.80 13.92
N HIS A 95 22.52 -0.06 13.02
CA HIS A 95 23.14 0.47 11.79
C HIS A 95 23.39 1.98 11.87
N ALA A 96 23.04 2.62 12.99
CA ALA A 96 23.26 4.06 13.18
C ALA A 96 24.74 4.42 13.05
N GLY A 97 25.05 5.43 12.24
CA GLY A 97 26.41 5.91 12.02
C GLY A 97 27.30 5.03 11.14
N LEU A 98 26.78 3.95 10.55
CA LEU A 98 27.53 3.04 9.70
C LEU A 98 27.43 3.33 8.20
N ASP A 99 26.56 4.26 7.79
CA ASP A 99 26.29 4.64 6.39
C ASP A 99 25.97 3.42 5.48
N ARG A 100 25.22 2.45 6.00
CA ARG A 100 24.89 1.18 5.32
C ARG A 100 23.43 1.02 4.98
N VAL A 101 22.56 1.94 5.42
CA VAL A 101 21.12 1.85 5.23
C VAL A 101 20.72 2.52 3.90
N ASN A 102 19.87 1.86 3.12
CA ASN A 102 19.31 2.45 1.91
C ASN A 102 18.26 3.52 2.30
N PRO A 103 18.42 4.79 1.90
CA PRO A 103 17.47 5.86 2.20
C PRO A 103 16.26 5.90 1.26
N GLY A 104 16.15 4.96 0.32
CA GLY A 104 15.15 4.95 -0.75
C GLY A 104 13.71 5.05 -0.24
N SER A 105 13.37 4.31 0.82
CA SER A 105 12.03 4.34 1.42
C SER A 105 11.64 5.76 1.86
N LEU A 106 12.50 6.45 2.58
CA LEU A 106 12.23 7.82 3.05
C LEU A 106 12.18 8.83 1.89
N ILE A 107 13.06 8.70 0.91
CA ILE A 107 13.08 9.56 -0.29
C ILE A 107 11.78 9.38 -1.08
N LEU A 108 11.35 8.15 -1.32
CA LEU A 108 10.11 7.85 -2.03
C LEU A 108 8.87 8.29 -1.26
N SER A 109 8.89 8.20 0.08
CA SER A 109 7.82 8.78 0.91
C SER A 109 7.74 10.30 0.76
N GLY A 110 8.88 10.97 0.65
CA GLY A 110 8.94 12.40 0.32
C GLY A 110 8.38 12.73 -1.07
N VAL A 111 8.62 11.88 -2.06
CA VAL A 111 8.02 12.02 -3.41
C VAL A 111 6.50 11.87 -3.31
N MET A 112 5.99 10.83 -2.62
CA MET A 112 4.56 10.66 -2.40
C MET A 112 3.91 11.86 -1.72
N MET A 113 4.61 12.46 -0.75
CA MET A 113 4.14 13.69 -0.10
C MET A 113 3.98 14.85 -1.10
N LEU A 114 4.95 15.06 -1.96
CA LEU A 114 4.91 16.13 -2.96
C LEU A 114 3.84 15.89 -4.03
N GLU A 115 3.59 14.64 -4.40
CA GLU A 115 2.52 14.27 -5.33
C GLU A 115 1.12 14.43 -4.70
N TYR A 116 1.02 14.25 -3.38
CA TYR A 116 -0.24 14.40 -2.64
C TYR A 116 -0.64 15.87 -2.43
N MET A 117 0.32 16.78 -2.33
CA MET A 117 0.11 18.22 -2.12
C MET A 117 -0.40 18.96 -3.36
#